data_0d8f936fe2836fc69ffce7e2552b2971
#
_entry.id   0d8f936fe2836fc69ffce7e2552b2971
#
_cell.length_a   1.000
_cell.length_b   1.000
_cell.length_c   1.000
_cell.angle_alpha   90.00
_cell.angle_beta   90.00
_cell.angle_gamma   90.00
#
_symmetry.space_group_name_H-M   'P 1'
#
loop_
_entity.id
_entity.type
_entity.pdbx_description
1 polymer ?
#
loop_
_entity_poly.entity_id
_entity_poly.type
_entity_poly.pdbx_seq_one_letter_code
_entity_poly.pdbx_strand_id
1 'polypeptide(L)'
;MRSEMLENYVALSIMNMLAMLLLAFVVGRNNLLDRNMKRFFSTAIFCTILVILAETGTSVFGRPIASFSLPHMFFNVIGFSLSPFITISLAFVLNHKNYRNILYLFLPAVINMLLTVLSPKFGLIFSISRQNEYFRGPCFFVYVAAYIWSMTILFKETLYIAKRYQNKDCFALLLLFLFILGGTSIQVLFPSIHTTWSCVSLSLILYYAFFCELKEKHDILTGLFNRRAYEYKIQHLESLGYGAIIFFDVDDF
;
A
#
# COMPACT_ATOMS: atom_id res chain seq x y z
N MET A 1 23.48 -11.34 -19.63
CA MET A 1 23.37 -10.37 -18.50
C MET A 1 22.08 -9.51 -18.55
N ARG A 2 21.84 -8.66 -19.58
CA ARG A 2 20.62 -7.79 -19.61
C ARG A 2 19.32 -8.56 -19.86
N SER A 3 19.32 -9.64 -20.65
CA SER A 3 18.16 -10.53 -20.84
C SER A 3 17.82 -11.32 -19.58
N GLU A 4 18.80 -11.91 -18.93
CA GLU A 4 18.64 -12.66 -17.68
C GLU A 4 18.08 -11.77 -16.55
N MET A 5 18.56 -10.51 -16.43
CA MET A 5 18.01 -9.56 -15.48
C MET A 5 16.52 -9.25 -15.74
N LEU A 6 16.13 -9.14 -17.01
CA LEU A 6 14.72 -8.92 -17.38
C LEU A 6 13.87 -10.17 -17.08
N GLU A 7 14.35 -11.35 -17.39
CA GLU A 7 13.66 -12.61 -17.09
C GLU A 7 13.45 -12.79 -15.58
N ASN A 8 14.48 -12.55 -14.78
CA ASN A 8 14.37 -12.59 -13.33
C ASN A 8 13.37 -11.55 -12.79
N TYR A 9 13.37 -10.35 -13.36
CA TYR A 9 12.41 -9.31 -12.96
C TYR A 9 10.98 -9.69 -13.33
N VAL A 10 10.74 -10.23 -14.52
CA VAL A 10 9.42 -10.71 -14.95
C VAL A 10 8.95 -11.86 -14.05
N ALA A 11 9.82 -12.83 -13.74
CA ALA A 11 9.49 -13.92 -12.82
C ALA A 11 9.10 -13.41 -11.43
N LEU A 12 9.88 -12.47 -10.87
CA LEU A 12 9.55 -11.83 -9.58
C LEU A 12 8.22 -11.08 -9.63
N SER A 13 7.95 -10.37 -10.73
CA SER A 13 6.69 -9.66 -10.93
C SER A 13 5.49 -10.62 -10.97
N ILE A 14 5.62 -11.76 -11.65
CA ILE A 14 4.59 -12.81 -11.67
C ILE A 14 4.35 -13.35 -10.25
N MET A 15 5.40 -13.63 -9.49
CA MET A 15 5.27 -14.09 -8.09
C MET A 15 4.55 -13.06 -7.22
N ASN A 16 4.89 -11.77 -7.35
CA ASN A 16 4.23 -10.69 -6.62
C ASN A 16 2.74 -10.59 -7.01
N MET A 17 2.40 -10.70 -8.29
CA MET A 17 0.99 -10.70 -8.74
C MET A 17 0.22 -11.89 -8.18
N LEU A 18 0.79 -13.10 -8.19
CA LEU A 18 0.17 -14.29 -7.59
C LEU A 18 -0.04 -14.11 -6.09
N ALA A 19 0.95 -13.57 -5.37
CA ALA A 19 0.82 -13.25 -3.95
C ALA A 19 -0.33 -12.25 -3.69
N MET A 20 -0.48 -11.22 -4.54
CA MET A 20 -1.58 -10.27 -4.45
C MET A 20 -2.95 -10.90 -4.76
N LEU A 21 -3.04 -11.82 -5.71
CA LEU A 21 -4.28 -12.57 -5.99
C LEU A 21 -4.67 -13.46 -4.81
N LEU A 22 -3.71 -14.14 -4.19
CA LEU A 22 -3.94 -14.92 -2.97
C LEU A 22 -4.40 -14.02 -1.83
N LEU A 23 -3.76 -12.86 -1.63
CA LEU A 23 -4.18 -11.89 -0.61
C LEU A 23 -5.61 -11.40 -0.88
N ALA A 24 -5.97 -11.10 -2.13
CA ALA A 24 -7.33 -10.70 -2.49
C ALA A 24 -8.36 -11.77 -2.13
N PHE A 25 -8.06 -13.04 -2.39
CA PHE A 25 -8.90 -14.16 -2.02
C PHE A 25 -9.08 -14.27 -0.50
N VAL A 26 -7.99 -14.16 0.27
CA VAL A 26 -8.02 -14.23 1.74
C VAL A 26 -8.79 -13.05 2.34
N VAL A 27 -8.56 -11.82 1.87
CA VAL A 27 -9.30 -10.61 2.27
C VAL A 27 -10.80 -10.76 2.00
N GLY A 28 -11.17 -11.31 0.84
CA GLY A 28 -12.57 -11.52 0.47
C GLY A 28 -13.30 -12.46 1.45
N ARG A 29 -12.64 -13.54 1.88
CA ARG A 29 -13.22 -14.56 2.79
C ARG A 29 -13.18 -14.17 4.26
N ASN A 30 -12.35 -13.21 4.65
CA ASN A 30 -12.18 -12.83 6.05
C ASN A 30 -13.42 -12.13 6.60
N ASN A 31 -14.01 -12.63 7.68
CA ASN A 31 -15.19 -12.04 8.32
C ASN A 31 -14.85 -11.06 9.46
N LEU A 32 -13.57 -10.92 9.85
CA LEU A 32 -13.12 -9.99 10.87
C LEU A 32 -13.06 -8.54 10.35
N LEU A 33 -12.87 -8.39 9.03
CA LEU A 33 -12.79 -7.07 8.39
C LEU A 33 -14.19 -6.56 8.04
N ASP A 34 -14.47 -5.31 8.37
CA ASP A 34 -15.71 -4.66 7.95
C ASP A 34 -15.73 -4.41 6.41
N ARG A 35 -16.92 -4.15 5.86
CA ARG A 35 -17.13 -4.01 4.42
C ARG A 35 -16.25 -2.91 3.80
N ASN A 36 -16.04 -1.80 4.52
CA ASN A 36 -15.25 -0.67 4.02
C ASN A 36 -13.75 -1.02 4.01
N MET A 37 -13.24 -1.64 5.05
CA MET A 37 -11.86 -2.13 5.09
C MET A 37 -11.59 -3.12 3.95
N LYS A 38 -12.49 -4.09 3.73
CA LYS A 38 -12.37 -5.03 2.60
C LYS A 38 -12.30 -4.30 1.27
N ARG A 39 -13.15 -3.28 1.05
CA ARG A 39 -13.13 -2.48 -0.19
C ARG A 39 -11.81 -1.75 -0.38
N PHE A 40 -11.29 -1.08 0.64
CA PHE A 40 -10.02 -0.35 0.53
C PHE A 40 -8.82 -1.30 0.36
N PHE A 41 -8.79 -2.44 1.06
CA PHE A 41 -7.78 -3.48 0.81
C PHE A 41 -7.87 -4.00 -0.63
N SER A 42 -9.05 -4.36 -1.10
CA SER A 42 -9.24 -4.85 -2.46
C SER A 42 -8.83 -3.81 -3.51
N THR A 43 -9.13 -2.53 -3.28
CA THR A 43 -8.68 -1.44 -4.17
C THR A 43 -7.16 -1.32 -4.17
N ALA A 44 -6.51 -1.34 -3.00
CA ALA A 44 -5.05 -1.30 -2.91
C ALA A 44 -4.40 -2.49 -3.63
N ILE A 45 -4.91 -3.70 -3.40
CA ILE A 45 -4.41 -4.93 -4.05
C ILE A 45 -4.59 -4.85 -5.57
N PHE A 46 -5.78 -4.47 -6.05
CA PHE A 46 -6.07 -4.36 -7.48
C PHE A 46 -5.17 -3.32 -8.17
N CYS A 47 -5.04 -2.13 -7.57
CA CYS A 47 -4.13 -1.11 -8.08
C CYS A 47 -2.67 -1.61 -8.08
N THR A 48 -2.24 -2.34 -7.05
CA THR A 48 -0.88 -2.89 -6.97
C THR A 48 -0.63 -3.89 -8.09
N ILE A 49 -1.56 -4.81 -8.38
CA ILE A 49 -1.45 -5.76 -9.50
C ILE A 49 -1.31 -5.01 -10.83
N LEU A 50 -2.15 -3.99 -11.05
CA LEU A 50 -2.10 -3.21 -12.30
C LEU A 50 -0.78 -2.43 -12.44
N VAL A 51 -0.24 -1.90 -11.34
CA VAL A 51 1.03 -1.15 -11.38
C VAL A 51 2.23 -2.09 -11.54
N ILE A 52 2.23 -3.27 -10.93
CA ILE A 52 3.26 -4.30 -11.20
C ILE A 52 3.23 -4.70 -12.67
N LEU A 53 2.04 -4.95 -13.23
CA LEU A 53 1.89 -5.24 -14.65
C LEU A 53 2.39 -4.09 -15.53
N ALA A 54 2.07 -2.86 -15.14
CA ALA A 54 2.49 -1.66 -15.86
C ALA A 54 4.02 -1.48 -15.84
N GLU A 55 4.68 -1.63 -14.70
CA GLU A 55 6.14 -1.51 -14.61
C GLU A 55 6.85 -2.64 -15.34
N THR A 56 6.32 -3.86 -15.25
CA THR A 56 6.82 -4.98 -16.04
C THR A 56 6.66 -4.71 -17.54
N GLY A 57 5.51 -4.19 -17.96
CA GLY A 57 5.26 -3.77 -19.34
C GLY A 57 6.21 -2.67 -19.80
N THR A 58 6.44 -1.62 -19.00
CA THR A 58 7.42 -0.58 -19.34
C THR A 58 8.84 -1.13 -19.47
N SER A 59 9.22 -2.10 -18.64
CA SER A 59 10.54 -2.74 -18.70
C SER A 59 10.70 -3.62 -19.95
N VAL A 60 9.64 -4.32 -20.37
CA VAL A 60 9.65 -5.17 -21.58
C VAL A 60 9.60 -4.31 -22.86
N PHE A 61 8.68 -3.33 -22.90
CA PHE A 61 8.43 -2.50 -24.09
C PHE A 61 9.29 -1.23 -24.14
N GLY A 62 10.03 -0.87 -23.09
CA GLY A 62 10.92 0.30 -23.04
C GLY A 62 12.23 0.15 -23.82
N ARG A 63 12.33 -0.83 -24.73
CA ARG A 63 13.48 -0.98 -25.66
C ARG A 63 13.37 0.05 -26.77
N PRO A 64 14.50 0.52 -27.35
CA PRO A 64 14.48 1.51 -28.43
C PRO A 64 13.99 0.90 -29.76
N ILE A 65 12.77 0.43 -29.79
CA ILE A 65 12.06 -0.14 -30.95
C ILE A 65 10.79 0.67 -31.15
N ALA A 66 10.69 1.34 -32.28
CA ALA A 66 9.60 2.28 -32.57
C ALA A 66 8.18 1.65 -32.47
N SER A 67 8.01 0.38 -32.85
CA SER A 67 6.76 -0.35 -32.74
C SER A 67 6.27 -0.56 -31.29
N PHE A 68 7.15 -0.40 -30.31
CA PHE A 68 6.83 -0.57 -28.88
C PHE A 68 6.38 0.73 -28.19
N SER A 69 6.38 1.87 -28.89
CA SER A 69 6.05 3.17 -28.30
C SER A 69 4.62 3.24 -27.74
N LEU A 70 3.64 2.66 -28.43
CA LEU A 70 2.24 2.61 -27.96
C LEU A 70 2.06 1.75 -26.68
N PRO A 71 2.49 0.47 -26.64
CA PRO A 71 2.45 -0.30 -25.40
C PRO A 71 3.23 0.37 -24.25
N HIS A 72 4.41 0.88 -24.53
CA HIS A 72 5.23 1.58 -23.53
C HIS A 72 4.50 2.80 -22.94
N MET A 73 3.85 3.60 -23.79
CA MET A 73 3.03 4.74 -23.39
C MET A 73 1.84 4.30 -22.53
N PHE A 74 1.11 3.25 -22.94
CA PHE A 74 -0.04 2.72 -22.20
C PHE A 74 0.33 2.27 -20.80
N PHE A 75 1.42 1.51 -20.64
CA PHE A 75 1.86 1.05 -19.34
C PHE A 75 2.34 2.21 -18.45
N ASN A 76 3.00 3.23 -19.00
CA ASN A 76 3.36 4.43 -18.23
C ASN A 76 2.12 5.18 -17.72
N VAL A 77 1.05 5.29 -18.53
CA VAL A 77 -0.23 5.89 -18.09
C VAL A 77 -0.79 5.15 -16.88
N ILE A 78 -0.85 3.81 -16.92
CA ILE A 78 -1.36 3.01 -15.80
C ILE A 78 -0.49 3.20 -14.55
N GLY A 79 0.83 3.07 -14.69
CA GLY A 79 1.78 3.15 -13.58
C GLY A 79 1.71 4.49 -12.85
N PHE A 80 1.84 5.62 -13.56
CA PHE A 80 1.79 6.95 -12.96
C PHE A 80 0.41 7.33 -12.44
N SER A 81 -0.67 6.85 -13.08
CA SER A 81 -2.05 7.14 -12.63
C SER A 81 -2.38 6.47 -11.30
N LEU A 82 -2.04 5.18 -11.14
CA LEU A 82 -2.54 4.36 -10.05
C LEU A 82 -1.65 4.35 -8.81
N SER A 83 -0.35 4.65 -8.92
CA SER A 83 0.58 4.57 -7.78
C SER A 83 0.14 5.35 -6.54
N PRO A 84 -0.34 6.62 -6.61
CA PRO A 84 -0.78 7.34 -5.43
C PRO A 84 -2.03 6.73 -4.77
N PHE A 85 -2.91 6.06 -5.56
CA PHE A 85 -4.13 5.45 -5.04
C PHE A 85 -3.87 4.25 -4.14
N ILE A 86 -2.79 3.49 -4.38
CA ILE A 86 -2.40 2.35 -3.53
C ILE A 86 -2.18 2.83 -2.10
N THR A 87 -1.35 3.85 -1.93
CA THR A 87 -0.96 4.39 -0.63
C THR A 87 -2.14 5.04 0.10
N ILE A 88 -2.99 5.80 -0.61
CA ILE A 88 -4.20 6.41 -0.03
C ILE A 88 -5.18 5.31 0.40
N SER A 89 -5.41 4.29 -0.43
CA SER A 89 -6.31 3.18 -0.08
C SER A 89 -5.83 2.45 1.17
N LEU A 90 -4.51 2.23 1.31
CA LEU A 90 -3.94 1.62 2.51
C LEU A 90 -4.13 2.51 3.74
N ALA A 91 -3.96 3.82 3.63
CA ALA A 91 -4.24 4.76 4.71
C ALA A 91 -5.70 4.71 5.19
N PHE A 92 -6.66 4.52 4.26
CA PHE A 92 -8.07 4.37 4.60
C PHE A 92 -8.41 3.02 5.26
N VAL A 93 -7.67 1.96 4.96
CA VAL A 93 -7.76 0.71 5.72
C VAL A 93 -7.46 0.98 7.20
N LEU A 94 -6.44 1.80 7.48
CA LEU A 94 -6.07 2.18 8.85
C LEU A 94 -7.20 2.93 9.57
N ASN A 95 -7.81 3.93 8.96
CA ASN A 95 -8.72 4.85 9.65
C ASN A 95 -9.81 5.46 8.76
N HIS A 96 -10.69 4.63 8.19
CA HIS A 96 -11.77 5.11 7.32
C HIS A 96 -12.89 5.90 8.05
N LYS A 97 -13.03 5.74 9.38
CA LYS A 97 -14.13 6.35 10.15
C LYS A 97 -13.90 7.83 10.48
N ASN A 98 -12.66 8.30 10.44
CA ASN A 98 -12.28 9.64 10.92
C ASN A 98 -12.37 10.73 9.83
N TYR A 99 -12.67 10.39 8.57
CA TYR A 99 -12.70 11.36 7.48
C TYR A 99 -14.12 11.74 7.07
N ARG A 100 -14.52 12.95 7.43
CA ARG A 100 -15.81 13.55 7.04
C ARG A 100 -15.87 13.89 5.54
N ASN A 101 -14.71 14.17 4.93
CA ASN A 101 -14.59 14.52 3.51
C ASN A 101 -13.44 13.75 2.84
N ILE A 102 -13.68 12.49 2.48
CA ILE A 102 -12.73 11.61 1.78
C ILE A 102 -12.25 12.21 0.46
N LEU A 103 -13.12 12.96 -0.23
CA LEU A 103 -12.85 13.48 -1.57
C LEU A 103 -11.59 14.37 -1.63
N TYR A 104 -11.36 15.23 -0.63
CA TYR A 104 -10.18 16.12 -0.60
C TYR A 104 -8.85 15.35 -0.50
N LEU A 105 -8.85 14.18 0.12
CA LEU A 105 -7.63 13.39 0.27
C LEU A 105 -7.24 12.70 -1.04
N PHE A 106 -8.22 12.35 -1.87
CA PHE A 106 -7.99 11.79 -3.19
C PHE A 106 -7.70 12.86 -4.27
N LEU A 107 -8.01 14.13 -4.02
CA LEU A 107 -7.92 15.19 -5.03
C LEU A 107 -6.56 15.27 -5.72
N PRO A 108 -5.39 15.27 -5.04
CA PRO A 108 -4.10 15.29 -5.71
C PRO A 108 -3.86 14.06 -6.60
N ALA A 109 -4.32 12.87 -6.17
CA ALA A 109 -4.20 11.65 -6.96
C ALA A 109 -5.10 11.69 -8.21
N VAL A 110 -6.30 12.26 -8.10
CA VAL A 110 -7.22 12.44 -9.24
C VAL A 110 -6.66 13.46 -10.24
N ILE A 111 -6.12 14.59 -9.77
CA ILE A 111 -5.46 15.58 -10.64
C ILE A 111 -4.28 14.93 -11.37
N ASN A 112 -3.42 14.19 -10.65
CA ASN A 112 -2.33 13.45 -11.25
C ASN A 112 -2.82 12.47 -12.31
N MET A 113 -3.86 11.68 -12.02
CA MET A 113 -4.44 10.74 -12.97
C MET A 113 -4.92 11.43 -14.25
N LEU A 114 -5.64 12.54 -14.13
CA LEU A 114 -6.12 13.32 -15.29
C LEU A 114 -4.97 13.83 -16.15
N LEU A 115 -3.93 14.42 -15.55
CA LEU A 115 -2.74 14.90 -16.27
C LEU A 115 -1.97 13.75 -16.91
N THR A 116 -1.90 12.59 -16.25
CA THR A 116 -1.22 11.40 -16.77
C THR A 116 -1.96 10.83 -17.98
N VAL A 117 -3.29 10.74 -17.94
CA VAL A 117 -4.12 10.28 -19.08
C VAL A 117 -4.00 11.23 -20.28
N LEU A 118 -3.80 12.53 -20.04
CA LEU A 118 -3.59 13.52 -21.11
C LEU A 118 -2.14 13.55 -21.62
N SER A 119 -1.19 12.95 -20.92
CA SER A 119 0.24 12.98 -21.28
C SER A 119 0.56 12.37 -22.65
N PRO A 120 -0.07 11.30 -23.13
CA PRO A 120 0.16 10.79 -24.48
C PRO A 120 0.01 11.83 -25.59
N LYS A 121 -0.91 12.78 -25.40
CA LYS A 121 -1.19 13.84 -26.39
C LYS A 121 -0.38 15.12 -26.13
N PHE A 122 -0.20 15.50 -24.87
CA PHE A 122 0.34 16.82 -24.50
C PHE A 122 1.72 16.76 -23.83
N GLY A 123 2.24 15.59 -23.51
CA GLY A 123 3.54 15.42 -22.85
C GLY A 123 3.62 16.01 -21.44
N LEU A 124 2.51 16.04 -20.69
CA LEU A 124 2.41 16.76 -19.41
C LEU A 124 3.24 16.12 -18.31
N ILE A 125 2.95 14.89 -17.93
CA ILE A 125 3.67 14.13 -16.90
C ILE A 125 4.89 13.43 -17.52
N PHE A 126 4.71 12.83 -18.70
CA PHE A 126 5.75 12.15 -19.44
C PHE A 126 5.47 12.22 -20.95
N SER A 127 6.50 11.99 -21.76
CA SER A 127 6.40 11.81 -23.19
C SER A 127 7.29 10.66 -23.66
N ILE A 128 6.92 10.04 -24.76
CA ILE A 128 7.70 8.97 -25.40
C ILE A 128 7.99 9.41 -26.81
N SER A 129 9.28 9.41 -27.20
CA SER A 129 9.72 9.78 -28.55
C SER A 129 9.32 8.74 -29.58
N ARG A 130 9.46 9.08 -30.87
CA ARG A 130 9.26 8.12 -31.99
C ARG A 130 10.28 6.96 -31.93
N GLN A 131 11.44 7.16 -31.29
CA GLN A 131 12.46 6.14 -31.06
C GLN A 131 12.18 5.30 -29.82
N ASN A 132 11.05 5.51 -29.16
CA ASN A 132 10.64 4.84 -27.93
C ASN A 132 11.48 5.21 -26.68
N GLU A 133 12.00 6.43 -26.64
CA GLU A 133 12.70 6.96 -25.47
C GLU A 133 11.75 7.70 -24.56
N TYR A 134 11.90 7.48 -23.26
CA TYR A 134 11.09 8.11 -22.21
C TYR A 134 11.70 9.46 -21.79
N PHE A 135 10.87 10.48 -21.69
CA PHE A 135 11.20 11.80 -21.17
C PHE A 135 10.20 12.23 -20.11
N ARG A 136 10.70 12.89 -19.07
CA ARG A 136 9.83 13.52 -18.05
C ARG A 136 9.21 14.78 -18.64
N GLY A 137 7.89 14.93 -18.45
CA GLY A 137 7.16 16.12 -18.88
C GLY A 137 7.30 17.28 -17.89
N PRO A 138 6.87 18.51 -18.29
CA PRO A 138 6.97 19.70 -17.46
C PRO A 138 6.14 19.62 -16.16
N CYS A 139 5.05 18.87 -16.16
CA CYS A 139 4.18 18.68 -15.00
C CYS A 139 4.53 17.43 -14.17
N PHE A 140 5.69 16.79 -14.38
CA PHE A 140 6.11 15.62 -13.62
C PHE A 140 6.12 15.84 -12.10
N PHE A 141 6.34 17.08 -11.67
CA PHE A 141 6.28 17.45 -10.25
C PHE A 141 4.91 17.22 -9.62
N VAL A 142 3.80 17.23 -10.39
CA VAL A 142 2.45 16.94 -9.88
C VAL A 142 2.35 15.48 -9.45
N TYR A 143 2.93 14.55 -10.21
CA TYR A 143 3.02 13.14 -9.81
C TYR A 143 3.80 12.99 -8.50
N VAL A 144 4.97 13.64 -8.40
CA VAL A 144 5.80 13.60 -7.19
C VAL A 144 5.03 14.18 -5.99
N ALA A 145 4.36 15.32 -6.17
CA ALA A 145 3.55 15.94 -5.12
C ALA A 145 2.38 15.05 -4.68
N ALA A 146 1.66 14.41 -5.61
CA ALA A 146 0.57 13.50 -5.31
C ALA A 146 1.07 12.25 -4.54
N TYR A 147 2.26 11.75 -4.91
CA TYR A 147 2.89 10.63 -4.22
C TYR A 147 3.32 11.00 -2.79
N ILE A 148 4.00 12.14 -2.61
CA ILE A 148 4.39 12.64 -1.28
C ILE A 148 3.15 12.89 -0.41
N TRP A 149 2.10 13.47 -0.97
CA TRP A 149 0.82 13.67 -0.28
C TRP A 149 0.23 12.36 0.22
N SER A 150 0.16 11.34 -0.65
CA SER A 150 -0.37 10.03 -0.29
C SER A 150 0.45 9.35 0.80
N MET A 151 1.79 9.45 0.74
CA MET A 151 2.69 8.94 1.78
C MET A 151 2.53 9.68 3.11
N THR A 152 2.32 11.01 3.07
CA THR A 152 2.07 11.81 4.28
C THR A 152 0.78 11.41 4.97
N ILE A 153 -0.28 11.12 4.20
CA ILE A 153 -1.54 10.60 4.75
C ILE A 153 -1.31 9.24 5.41
N LEU A 154 -0.64 8.31 4.72
CA LEU A 154 -0.35 6.99 5.27
C LEU A 154 0.47 7.09 6.56
N PHE A 155 1.49 7.93 6.60
CA PHE A 155 2.32 8.16 7.80
C PHE A 155 1.49 8.71 8.96
N LYS A 156 0.65 9.73 8.69
CA LYS A 156 -0.25 10.32 9.70
C LYS A 156 -1.19 9.27 10.29
N GLU A 157 -1.81 8.44 9.44
CA GLU A 157 -2.74 7.40 9.90
C GLU A 157 -2.02 6.28 10.63
N THR A 158 -0.82 5.91 10.18
CA THR A 158 0.05 4.96 10.89
C THR A 158 0.35 5.45 12.31
N LEU A 159 0.76 6.72 12.47
CA LEU A 159 1.02 7.31 13.79
C LEU A 159 -0.24 7.41 14.66
N TYR A 160 -1.39 7.74 14.06
CA TYR A 160 -2.66 7.83 14.78
C TYR A 160 -3.07 6.47 15.35
N ILE A 161 -3.03 5.42 14.55
CA ILE A 161 -3.32 4.04 14.98
C ILE A 161 -2.30 3.58 16.02
N ALA A 162 -1.04 3.84 15.77
CA ALA A 162 0.05 3.52 16.67
C ALA A 162 -0.17 4.08 18.09
N LYS A 163 -0.59 5.34 18.20
CA LYS A 163 -0.91 5.98 19.49
C LYS A 163 -2.16 5.39 20.14
N ARG A 164 -3.14 4.96 19.35
CA ARG A 164 -4.42 4.44 19.85
C ARG A 164 -4.30 3.05 20.47
N TYR A 165 -3.44 2.18 19.95
CA TYR A 165 -3.36 0.76 20.34
C TYR A 165 -2.23 0.42 21.33
N GLN A 166 -1.61 1.40 21.99
CA GLN A 166 -0.60 1.26 23.06
C GLN A 166 0.61 0.32 22.81
N ASN A 167 1.74 0.95 22.63
CA ASN A 167 3.15 0.54 22.83
C ASN A 167 3.82 -0.54 21.95
N LYS A 168 3.36 -1.76 21.84
CA LYS A 168 4.13 -2.78 21.08
C LYS A 168 3.73 -2.83 19.58
N ASP A 169 2.44 -2.66 19.31
CA ASP A 169 1.91 -2.73 17.96
C ASP A 169 2.22 -1.46 17.13
N CYS A 170 2.53 -0.35 17.82
CA CYS A 170 3.02 0.90 17.22
C CYS A 170 4.32 0.72 16.44
N PHE A 171 5.29 0.03 17.05
CA PHE A 171 6.59 -0.17 16.44
C PHE A 171 6.51 -1.02 15.16
N ALA A 172 5.65 -2.05 15.15
CA ALA A 172 5.43 -2.88 13.98
C ALA A 172 4.88 -2.08 12.79
N LEU A 173 3.87 -1.22 13.02
CA LEU A 173 3.33 -0.34 11.98
C LEU A 173 4.36 0.66 11.44
N LEU A 174 5.17 1.23 12.32
CA LEU A 174 6.24 2.14 11.90
C LEU A 174 7.29 1.40 11.06
N LEU A 175 7.67 0.19 11.45
CA LEU A 175 8.59 -0.65 10.67
C LEU A 175 8.03 -0.98 9.28
N LEU A 176 6.73 -1.28 9.17
CA LEU A 176 6.08 -1.53 7.88
C LEU A 176 6.12 -0.30 6.98
N PHE A 177 5.86 0.88 7.54
CA PHE A 177 5.97 2.14 6.80
C PHE A 177 7.41 2.40 6.33
N LEU A 178 8.40 2.23 7.23
CA LEU A 178 9.82 2.39 6.90
C LEU A 178 10.29 1.37 5.85
N PHE A 179 9.72 0.17 5.84
CA PHE A 179 10.02 -0.84 4.82
C PHE A 179 9.57 -0.42 3.42
N ILE A 180 8.38 0.21 3.29
CA ILE A 180 7.94 0.78 2.01
C ILE A 180 8.88 1.90 1.56
N LEU A 181 9.24 2.82 2.46
CA LEU A 181 10.17 3.90 2.16
C LEU A 181 11.55 3.36 1.76
N GLY A 182 12.05 2.34 2.45
CA GLY A 182 13.32 1.70 2.15
C GLY A 182 13.35 1.10 0.73
N GLY A 183 12.31 0.34 0.36
CA GLY A 183 12.19 -0.23 -0.98
C GLY A 183 12.13 0.82 -2.08
N THR A 184 11.40 1.91 -1.86
CA THR A 184 11.35 3.04 -2.80
C THR A 184 12.69 3.76 -2.89
N SER A 185 13.37 3.98 -1.75
CA SER A 185 14.68 4.65 -1.71
C SER A 185 15.75 3.85 -2.44
N ILE A 186 15.77 2.53 -2.29
CA ILE A 186 16.71 1.64 -2.99
C ILE A 186 16.53 1.79 -4.51
N GLN A 187 15.30 1.78 -5.01
CA GLN A 187 15.05 1.93 -6.45
C GLN A 187 15.40 3.33 -6.97
N VAL A 188 15.25 4.37 -6.16
CA VAL A 188 15.66 5.74 -6.53
C VAL A 188 17.16 5.85 -6.63
N LEU A 189 17.93 5.25 -5.70
CA LEU A 189 19.39 5.25 -5.67
C LEU A 189 19.99 4.32 -6.72
N PHE A 190 19.37 3.17 -6.96
CA PHE A 190 19.81 2.14 -7.89
C PHE A 190 18.69 1.79 -8.88
N PRO A 191 18.46 2.59 -9.95
CA PRO A 191 17.33 2.39 -10.87
C PRO A 191 17.30 1.05 -11.60
N SER A 192 18.42 0.32 -11.61
CA SER A 192 18.49 -1.05 -12.16
C SER A 192 17.87 -2.11 -11.25
N ILE A 193 17.60 -1.77 -9.98
CA ILE A 193 17.05 -2.69 -8.98
C ILE A 193 15.57 -2.35 -8.75
N HIS A 194 14.69 -3.18 -9.27
CA HIS A 194 13.23 -2.97 -9.17
C HIS A 194 12.67 -3.58 -7.88
N THR A 195 12.82 -2.89 -6.74
CA THR A 195 12.42 -3.37 -5.41
C THR A 195 11.09 -2.81 -4.91
N THR A 196 10.68 -1.65 -5.39
CA THR A 196 9.51 -0.91 -4.85
C THR A 196 8.25 -1.77 -4.77
N TRP A 197 7.87 -2.43 -5.85
CA TRP A 197 6.61 -3.18 -5.89
C TRP A 197 6.66 -4.49 -5.11
N SER A 198 7.83 -5.10 -4.98
CA SER A 198 8.02 -6.25 -4.07
C SER A 198 7.85 -5.82 -2.62
N CYS A 199 8.42 -4.67 -2.22
CA CYS A 199 8.23 -4.11 -0.89
C CYS A 199 6.78 -3.70 -0.63
N VAL A 200 6.10 -3.09 -1.62
CA VAL A 200 4.68 -2.72 -1.50
C VAL A 200 3.80 -3.97 -1.36
N SER A 201 4.03 -5.00 -2.17
CA SER A 201 3.28 -6.27 -2.10
C SER A 201 3.45 -6.95 -0.75
N LEU A 202 4.68 -7.06 -0.27
CA LEU A 202 4.97 -7.65 1.04
C LEU A 202 4.37 -6.80 2.17
N SER A 203 4.44 -5.47 2.07
CA SER A 203 3.83 -4.58 3.04
C SER A 203 2.31 -4.75 3.11
N LEU A 204 1.62 -4.90 1.98
CA LEU A 204 0.16 -5.16 1.97
C LEU A 204 -0.19 -6.46 2.70
N ILE A 205 0.60 -7.53 2.50
CA ILE A 205 0.42 -8.80 3.21
C ILE A 205 0.64 -8.62 4.72
N LEU A 206 1.72 -7.92 5.11
CA LEU A 206 2.03 -7.67 6.51
C LEU A 206 1.01 -6.74 7.18
N TYR A 207 0.54 -5.70 6.49
CA TYR A 207 -0.57 -4.86 6.99
C TYR A 207 -1.84 -5.68 7.19
N TYR A 208 -2.16 -6.59 6.26
CA TYR A 208 -3.32 -7.47 6.43
C TYR A 208 -3.17 -8.37 7.66
N ALA A 209 -2.03 -9.05 7.83
CA ALA A 209 -1.76 -9.91 8.97
C ALA A 209 -1.87 -9.13 10.30
N PHE A 210 -1.25 -7.93 10.34
CA PHE A 210 -1.32 -7.03 11.48
C PHE A 210 -2.76 -6.62 11.84
N PHE A 211 -3.59 -6.30 10.83
CA PHE A 211 -4.99 -5.95 11.06
C PHE A 211 -5.81 -7.12 11.57
N CYS A 212 -5.58 -8.32 11.09
CA CYS A 212 -6.23 -9.52 11.62
C CYS A 212 -5.86 -9.71 13.10
N GLU A 213 -4.58 -9.58 13.43
CA GLU A 213 -4.12 -9.69 14.83
C GLU A 213 -4.75 -8.63 15.74
N LEU A 214 -4.80 -7.36 15.29
CA LEU A 214 -5.45 -6.29 16.05
C LEU A 214 -6.94 -6.58 16.29
N LYS A 215 -7.66 -7.05 15.27
CA LYS A 215 -9.09 -7.35 15.37
C LYS A 215 -9.36 -8.58 16.27
N GLU A 216 -8.47 -9.55 16.27
CA GLU A 216 -8.57 -10.72 17.16
C GLU A 216 -8.34 -10.38 18.64
N LYS A 217 -7.61 -9.30 18.95
CA LYS A 217 -7.30 -8.88 20.34
C LYS A 217 -8.37 -7.97 20.96
N HIS A 218 -9.24 -7.36 20.16
CA HIS A 218 -10.20 -6.37 20.64
C HIS A 218 -11.66 -6.81 20.47
N ASP A 219 -12.49 -6.45 21.42
CA ASP A 219 -13.93 -6.59 21.34
C ASP A 219 -14.51 -5.58 20.34
N ILE A 220 -15.43 -6.05 19.49
CA ILE A 220 -15.97 -5.25 18.36
C ILE A 220 -16.87 -4.11 18.86
N LEU A 221 -17.57 -4.28 19.97
CA LEU A 221 -18.52 -3.32 20.50
C LEU A 221 -17.83 -2.23 21.33
N THR A 222 -16.97 -2.64 22.24
CA THR A 222 -16.36 -1.75 23.23
C THR A 222 -15.01 -1.19 22.79
N GLY A 223 -14.32 -1.88 21.86
CA GLY A 223 -12.94 -1.58 21.47
C GLY A 223 -11.89 -1.91 22.53
N LEU A 224 -12.29 -2.51 23.64
CA LEU A 224 -11.40 -2.98 24.70
C LEU A 224 -10.77 -4.32 24.33
N PHE A 225 -9.78 -4.75 25.10
CA PHE A 225 -9.23 -6.10 24.95
C PHE A 225 -10.31 -7.14 25.24
N ASN A 226 -10.43 -8.13 24.34
CA ASN A 226 -11.34 -9.25 24.53
C ASN A 226 -10.76 -10.29 25.52
N ARG A 227 -11.58 -11.31 25.86
CA ARG A 227 -11.19 -12.38 26.80
C ARG A 227 -9.88 -13.07 26.40
N ARG A 228 -9.63 -13.32 25.12
CA ARG A 228 -8.39 -13.97 24.64
C ARG A 228 -7.15 -13.11 24.92
N ALA A 229 -7.23 -11.81 24.70
CA ALA A 229 -6.15 -10.88 25.02
C ALA A 229 -5.91 -10.76 26.55
N TYR A 230 -6.98 -10.84 27.33
CA TYR A 230 -6.91 -10.89 28.80
C TYR A 230 -6.19 -12.15 29.29
N GLU A 231 -6.57 -13.34 28.80
CA GLU A 231 -5.95 -14.62 29.17
C GLU A 231 -4.44 -14.63 28.85
N TYR A 232 -4.07 -14.09 27.68
CA TYR A 232 -2.65 -13.94 27.30
C TYR A 232 -1.89 -13.01 28.25
N LYS A 233 -2.51 -11.88 28.65
CA LYS A 233 -1.87 -10.94 29.60
C LYS A 233 -1.72 -11.54 30.99
N ILE A 234 -2.69 -12.31 31.49
CA ILE A 234 -2.59 -12.98 32.78
C ILE A 234 -1.42 -13.96 32.82
N GLN A 235 -1.29 -14.83 31.82
CA GLN A 235 -0.16 -15.75 31.74
C GLN A 235 1.19 -15.03 31.77
N HIS A 236 1.24 -13.83 31.18
CA HIS A 236 2.46 -13.01 31.22
C HIS A 236 2.69 -12.36 32.61
N LEU A 237 1.62 -11.96 33.33
CA LEU A 237 1.69 -11.41 34.67
C LEU A 237 2.12 -12.49 35.70
N GLU A 238 1.67 -13.73 35.55
CA GLU A 238 2.09 -14.86 36.37
C GLU A 238 3.62 -15.06 36.32
N SER A 239 4.23 -14.83 35.15
CA SER A 239 5.69 -14.88 34.99
C SER A 239 6.45 -13.77 35.70
N LEU A 240 5.78 -12.64 36.03
CA LEU A 240 6.36 -11.51 36.77
C LEU A 240 6.25 -11.65 38.31
N GLY A 241 5.49 -12.64 38.80
CA GLY A 241 5.40 -12.98 40.21
C GLY A 241 4.53 -12.06 41.10
N TYR A 242 3.99 -10.97 40.53
CA TYR A 242 3.05 -10.07 41.25
C TYR A 242 2.13 -9.34 40.26
N GLY A 243 0.90 -9.06 40.70
CA GLY A 243 -0.12 -8.35 39.93
C GLY A 243 -1.40 -8.22 40.76
N ALA A 244 -2.28 -7.30 40.34
CA ALA A 244 -3.62 -7.18 40.89
C ALA A 244 -4.64 -7.26 39.73
N ILE A 245 -5.76 -7.94 39.98
CA ILE A 245 -6.90 -8.02 39.06
C ILE A 245 -8.07 -7.34 39.74
N ILE A 246 -8.68 -6.38 39.05
CA ILE A 246 -9.85 -5.65 39.53
C ILE A 246 -11.03 -6.05 38.65
N PHE A 247 -12.10 -6.57 39.26
CA PHE A 247 -13.34 -6.89 38.59
C PHE A 247 -14.36 -5.80 38.91
N PHE A 248 -15.07 -5.34 37.85
CA PHE A 248 -16.20 -4.46 37.97
C PHE A 248 -17.44 -5.18 37.43
N ASP A 249 -18.51 -5.10 38.14
CA ASP A 249 -19.84 -5.52 37.68
C ASP A 249 -20.75 -4.29 37.65
N VAL A 250 -21.74 -4.31 36.78
CA VAL A 250 -22.74 -3.24 36.67
C VAL A 250 -24.03 -3.78 37.27
N ASP A 251 -24.40 -3.25 38.43
CA ASP A 251 -25.65 -3.58 39.08
C ASP A 251 -26.83 -3.06 38.27
N ASP A 252 -27.91 -3.83 38.24
CA ASP A 252 -29.20 -3.46 37.58
C ASP A 252 -29.09 -3.20 36.05
N PHE A 253 -28.36 -4.04 35.36
CA PHE A 253 -28.25 -3.95 33.88
C PHE A 253 -29.38 -4.70 33.19
#